data_b39a62bf79e5640dd7a15e9ccccfa92e
#
_entry.id   b39a62bf79e5640dd7a15e9ccccfa92e
#
_cell.length_a   1.000
_cell.length_b   1.000
_cell.length_c   1.000
_cell.angle_alpha   90.00
_cell.angle_beta   90.00
_cell.angle_gamma   90.00
#
_symmetry.space_group_name_H-M   'P 1'
#
loop_
_entity.id
_entity.type
_entity.pdbx_description
1 polymer ?
#
loop_
_entity_poly.entity_id
_entity_poly.type
_entity_poly.pdbx_seq_one_letter_code
_entity_poly.pdbx_strand_id
1 'polypeptide(L)'
;MKTLKIIVLAITVLLAGQAFAQNKGYNRIDVSYVKAWTGQSEENIIYDRNGVGFDYMHGISLSKKIPLFLEVGGRFILSYDKSEIDKLDETALFSSITNLNSRFLTLGIPINLCYNFRINNKLEIIPFFGLYARAHIFAKTEIRVHKYSYGNFHSQDIREYDLLKSIDKNEKYIKLFNAGWTIGANVRYKPFIFGVNFGTGFIKTRENYTMCEFAATLGYCF
;
A
#
# COMPACT_ATOMS: atom_id res chain seq x y z
N MET A 1 -22.23 -2.16 10.38
CA MET A 1 -22.62 -0.74 10.25
C MET A 1 -21.45 0.24 10.10
N LYS A 2 -20.29 0.10 10.77
CA LYS A 2 -19.14 1.03 10.63
C LYS A 2 -18.52 1.01 9.23
N THR A 3 -18.37 -0.17 8.63
CA THR A 3 -17.79 -0.36 7.28
C THR A 3 -18.62 0.30 6.18
N LEU A 4 -19.96 0.23 6.26
CA LEU A 4 -20.86 0.85 5.29
C LEU A 4 -20.74 2.39 5.31
N LYS A 5 -20.56 2.99 6.49
CA LYS A 5 -20.37 4.45 6.61
C LYS A 5 -19.05 4.92 5.96
N ILE A 6 -17.99 4.12 6.05
CA ILE A 6 -16.69 4.42 5.42
C ILE A 6 -16.81 4.33 3.90
N ILE A 7 -17.50 3.32 3.38
CA ILE A 7 -17.74 3.15 1.94
C ILE A 7 -18.59 4.30 1.40
N VAL A 8 -19.66 4.67 2.10
CA VAL A 8 -20.51 5.80 1.72
C VAL A 8 -19.73 7.11 1.74
N LEU A 9 -18.90 7.34 2.76
CA LEU A 9 -18.04 8.54 2.82
C LEU A 9 -17.05 8.57 1.66
N ALA A 10 -16.39 7.46 1.33
CA ALA A 10 -15.47 7.37 0.21
C ALA A 10 -16.18 7.64 -1.13
N ILE A 11 -17.38 7.09 -1.35
CA ILE A 11 -18.18 7.34 -2.55
C ILE A 11 -18.62 8.82 -2.60
N THR A 12 -19.01 9.41 -1.46
CA THR A 12 -19.42 10.81 -1.40
C THR A 12 -18.26 11.75 -1.72
N VAL A 13 -17.05 11.47 -1.26
CA VAL A 13 -15.83 12.23 -1.60
C VAL A 13 -15.52 12.10 -3.09
N LEU A 14 -15.64 10.91 -3.67
CA LEU A 14 -15.45 10.68 -5.11
C LEU A 14 -16.48 11.42 -5.96
N LEU A 15 -17.75 11.45 -5.55
CA LEU A 15 -18.83 12.15 -6.26
C LEU A 15 -18.72 13.68 -6.10
N ALA A 16 -18.29 14.17 -4.92
CA ALA A 16 -18.06 15.60 -4.70
C ALA A 16 -16.93 16.13 -5.59
N GLY A 17 -15.88 15.32 -5.85
CA GLY A 17 -14.80 15.67 -6.78
C GLY A 17 -15.30 15.96 -8.21
N GLN A 18 -16.37 15.32 -8.66
CA GLN A 18 -16.94 15.58 -9.99
C GLN A 18 -17.68 16.92 -10.09
N ALA A 19 -18.26 17.42 -8.99
CA ALA A 19 -18.99 18.69 -8.98
C ALA A 19 -18.08 19.93 -9.14
N PHE A 20 -16.79 19.81 -8.83
CA PHE A 20 -15.79 20.88 -9.01
C PHE A 20 -15.12 20.90 -10.39
N ALA A 21 -15.50 20.01 -11.30
CA ALA A 21 -14.85 19.76 -12.59
C ALA A 21 -15.14 20.79 -13.70
N GLN A 22 -15.60 22.00 -13.39
CA GLN A 22 -15.78 23.07 -14.40
C GLN A 22 -14.47 23.66 -14.95
N ASN A 23 -13.32 23.35 -14.38
CA ASN A 23 -12.01 23.75 -14.89
C ASN A 23 -11.27 22.49 -15.39
N LYS A 24 -10.82 22.52 -16.64
CA LYS A 24 -9.94 21.57 -17.38
C LYS A 24 -9.17 20.57 -16.50
N GLY A 25 -9.89 19.70 -15.81
CA GLY A 25 -9.37 18.58 -15.06
C GLY A 25 -9.11 17.39 -15.99
N TYR A 26 -8.54 16.34 -15.44
CA TYR A 26 -8.40 15.05 -16.10
C TYR A 26 -8.73 13.92 -15.14
N ASN A 27 -9.07 12.77 -15.70
CA ASN A 27 -9.20 11.55 -14.93
C ASN A 27 -8.12 10.57 -15.38
N ARG A 28 -7.69 9.71 -14.49
CA ARG A 28 -6.82 8.59 -14.83
C ARG A 28 -7.17 7.36 -14.03
N ILE A 29 -6.89 6.23 -14.63
CA ILE A 29 -6.91 4.91 -13.99
C ILE A 29 -5.52 4.32 -14.10
N ASP A 30 -5.05 3.74 -13.03
CA ASP A 30 -3.69 3.21 -12.95
C ASP A 30 -3.69 1.80 -12.38
N VAL A 31 -2.73 1.00 -12.85
CA VAL A 31 -2.31 -0.25 -12.23
C VAL A 31 -0.88 -0.07 -11.76
N SER A 32 -0.57 -0.51 -10.56
CA SER A 32 0.75 -0.36 -9.99
C SER A 32 1.27 -1.67 -9.40
N TYR A 33 2.58 -1.90 -9.56
CA TYR A 33 3.31 -2.82 -8.68
C TYR A 33 3.70 -2.05 -7.43
N VAL A 34 3.43 -2.64 -6.28
CA VAL A 34 3.68 -2.02 -4.98
C VAL A 34 4.61 -2.92 -4.18
N LYS A 35 5.73 -2.37 -3.73
CA LYS A 35 6.62 -3.00 -2.77
C LYS A 35 6.62 -2.18 -1.48
N ALA A 36 6.27 -2.83 -0.37
CA ALA A 36 6.24 -2.17 0.93
C ALA A 36 7.12 -2.94 1.92
N TRP A 37 7.90 -2.22 2.72
CA TRP A 37 8.78 -2.80 3.73
C TRP A 37 8.75 -1.97 5.01
N THR A 38 9.11 -2.60 6.12
CA THR A 38 9.31 -1.90 7.39
C THR A 38 10.79 -1.63 7.58
N GLY A 39 11.13 -0.42 8.02
CA GLY A 39 12.50 -0.06 8.40
C GLY A 39 12.99 -0.91 9.57
N GLN A 40 14.28 -1.19 9.59
CA GLN A 40 14.98 -2.06 10.53
C GLN A 40 14.91 -1.56 11.98
N SER A 41 14.70 -2.50 12.92
CA SER A 41 15.22 -2.44 14.27
C SER A 41 16.11 -3.65 14.51
N GLU A 42 16.84 -3.66 15.60
CA GLU A 42 17.92 -4.59 15.94
C GLU A 42 17.60 -6.10 15.86
N GLU A 43 16.35 -6.50 15.66
CA GLU A 43 15.90 -7.90 15.57
C GLU A 43 15.53 -8.38 14.16
N ASN A 44 16.12 -7.86 13.11
CA ASN A 44 16.13 -8.39 11.72
C ASN A 44 14.83 -8.93 11.11
N ILE A 45 13.66 -8.57 11.59
CA ILE A 45 12.41 -8.95 10.93
C ILE A 45 12.03 -7.88 9.91
N ILE A 46 12.46 -8.06 8.68
CA ILE A 46 12.05 -7.24 7.55
C ILE A 46 10.72 -7.80 7.04
N TYR A 47 9.64 -7.06 7.27
CA TYR A 47 8.39 -7.35 6.56
C TYR A 47 8.53 -6.80 5.14
N ASP A 48 8.61 -7.69 4.16
CA ASP A 48 8.70 -7.37 2.73
C ASP A 48 7.41 -7.81 2.05
N ARG A 49 6.58 -6.85 1.65
CA ARG A 49 5.30 -7.09 1.00
C ARG A 49 5.36 -6.69 -0.45
N ASN A 50 4.91 -7.57 -1.31
CA ASN A 50 4.72 -7.30 -2.73
C ASN A 50 3.24 -7.27 -3.04
N GLY A 51 2.82 -6.40 -3.96
CA GLY A 51 1.41 -6.27 -4.26
C GLY A 51 1.11 -5.62 -5.60
N VAL A 52 -0.18 -5.59 -5.91
CA VAL A 52 -0.74 -4.90 -7.07
C VAL A 52 -1.73 -3.86 -6.57
N GLY A 53 -1.60 -2.64 -7.06
CA GLY A 53 -2.49 -1.52 -6.79
C GLY A 53 -3.35 -1.19 -8.00
N PHE A 54 -4.57 -0.71 -7.73
CA PHE A 54 -5.49 -0.11 -8.69
C PHE A 54 -5.87 1.27 -8.17
N ASP A 55 -5.64 2.29 -8.97
CA ASP A 55 -5.90 3.67 -8.59
C ASP A 55 -6.89 4.31 -9.58
N TYR A 56 -7.82 5.10 -9.05
CA TYR A 56 -8.57 6.09 -9.79
C TYR A 56 -8.23 7.46 -9.24
N MET A 57 -7.80 8.38 -10.10
CA MET A 57 -7.40 9.73 -9.70
C MET A 57 -8.13 10.76 -10.54
N HIS A 58 -8.57 11.83 -9.88
CA HIS A 58 -9.14 13.01 -10.50
C HIS A 58 -8.23 14.20 -10.27
N GLY A 59 -7.74 14.81 -11.35
CA GLY A 59 -6.87 15.98 -11.32
C GLY A 59 -7.68 17.27 -11.46
N ILE A 60 -7.61 18.15 -10.48
CA ILE A 60 -8.27 19.45 -10.43
C ILE A 60 -7.22 20.53 -10.70
N SER A 61 -7.41 21.35 -11.73
CA SER A 61 -6.52 22.47 -12.00
C SER A 61 -6.68 23.55 -10.92
N LEU A 62 -5.59 23.88 -10.21
CA LEU A 62 -5.58 24.90 -9.17
C LEU A 62 -5.37 26.31 -9.73
N SER A 63 -4.88 26.44 -10.96
CA SER A 63 -4.57 27.74 -11.58
C SER A 63 -4.77 27.71 -13.09
N LYS A 64 -5.25 28.82 -13.65
CA LYS A 64 -5.31 29.03 -15.10
C LYS A 64 -3.97 29.44 -15.71
N LYS A 65 -3.05 29.98 -14.89
CA LYS A 65 -1.76 30.54 -15.35
C LYS A 65 -0.60 29.56 -15.21
N ILE A 66 -0.63 28.71 -14.18
CA ILE A 66 0.42 27.73 -13.90
C ILE A 66 -0.15 26.31 -13.96
N PRO A 67 0.58 25.34 -14.50
CA PRO A 67 0.12 23.97 -14.65
C PRO A 67 0.22 23.20 -13.32
N LEU A 68 -0.46 23.69 -12.30
CA LEU A 68 -0.53 23.12 -10.96
C LEU A 68 -1.88 22.42 -10.77
N PHE A 69 -1.86 21.17 -10.33
CA PHE A 69 -3.03 20.35 -10.15
C PHE A 69 -3.06 19.73 -8.74
N LEU A 70 -4.25 19.60 -8.21
CA LEU A 70 -4.53 18.74 -7.06
C LEU A 70 -5.15 17.46 -7.57
N GLU A 71 -4.50 16.32 -7.37
CA GLU A 71 -5.07 15.00 -7.64
C GLU A 71 -5.64 14.43 -6.36
N VAL A 72 -6.89 13.95 -6.43
CA VAL A 72 -7.55 13.22 -5.35
C VAL A 72 -8.15 11.96 -5.93
N GLY A 73 -8.08 10.86 -5.19
CA GLY A 73 -8.61 9.63 -5.73
C GLY A 73 -8.82 8.52 -4.70
N GLY A 74 -9.02 7.33 -5.23
CA GLY A 74 -9.11 6.08 -4.48
C GLY A 74 -8.04 5.11 -4.93
N ARG A 75 -7.42 4.43 -3.98
CA ARG A 75 -6.41 3.39 -4.19
C ARG A 75 -6.86 2.10 -3.51
N PHE A 76 -6.70 1.01 -4.24
CA PHE A 76 -6.97 -0.35 -3.78
C PHE A 76 -5.68 -1.16 -3.94
N ILE A 77 -5.17 -1.80 -2.88
CA ILE A 77 -3.94 -2.57 -2.92
C ILE A 77 -4.20 -3.99 -2.39
N LEU A 78 -3.87 -4.97 -3.22
CA LEU A 78 -3.75 -6.36 -2.83
C LEU A 78 -2.26 -6.65 -2.63
N SER A 79 -1.85 -7.05 -1.44
CA SER A 79 -0.46 -7.38 -1.16
C SER A 79 -0.32 -8.68 -0.39
N TYR A 80 0.82 -9.31 -0.57
CA TYR A 80 1.20 -10.53 0.10
C TYR A 80 2.63 -10.43 0.64
N ASP A 81 2.87 -11.13 1.73
CA ASP A 81 4.18 -11.32 2.34
C ASP A 81 4.42 -12.81 2.51
N LYS A 82 5.64 -13.25 2.19
CA LYS A 82 6.11 -14.60 2.44
C LYS A 82 7.42 -14.51 3.19
N SER A 83 7.42 -14.98 4.42
CA SER A 83 8.60 -15.01 5.26
C SER A 83 8.83 -16.44 5.75
N GLU A 84 10.08 -16.86 5.78
CA GLU A 84 10.51 -18.13 6.32
C GLU A 84 11.43 -17.88 7.50
N ILE A 85 11.17 -18.54 8.61
CA ILE A 85 11.97 -18.44 9.83
C ILE A 85 12.44 -19.83 10.19
N ASP A 86 13.74 -20.06 10.02
CA ASP A 86 14.40 -21.29 10.47
C ASP A 86 14.83 -21.14 11.92
N LYS A 87 14.31 -22.03 12.79
CA LYS A 87 14.80 -22.19 14.14
C LYS A 87 15.53 -23.53 14.22
N LEU A 88 16.85 -23.46 14.28
CA LEU A 88 17.71 -24.59 14.64
C LEU A 88 17.82 -24.61 16.16
N ASP A 89 17.48 -25.74 16.79
CA ASP A 89 17.82 -25.98 18.18
C ASP A 89 19.33 -26.27 18.26
N GLU A 90 20.03 -25.63 19.21
CA GLU A 90 21.51 -25.75 19.36
C GLU A 90 21.97 -27.22 19.56
N THR A 91 21.05 -28.10 19.94
CA THR A 91 21.33 -29.53 20.13
C THR A 91 21.28 -30.35 18.83
N ALA A 92 20.95 -29.72 17.67
CA ALA A 92 20.79 -30.37 16.35
C ALA A 92 19.79 -31.56 16.28
N LEU A 93 19.10 -31.87 17.37
CA LEU A 93 18.15 -32.98 17.45
C LEU A 93 16.77 -32.60 16.93
N PHE A 94 16.42 -31.31 17.06
CA PHE A 94 15.14 -30.77 16.62
C PHE A 94 15.34 -29.51 15.80
N SER A 95 14.68 -29.40 14.68
CA SER A 95 14.60 -28.16 13.89
C SER A 95 13.15 -27.87 13.56
N SER A 96 12.82 -26.59 13.44
CA SER A 96 11.50 -26.18 12.96
C SER A 96 11.62 -25.09 11.91
N ILE A 97 10.98 -25.31 10.77
CA ILE A 97 10.82 -24.30 9.71
C ILE A 97 9.43 -23.70 9.86
N THR A 98 9.36 -22.41 10.03
CA THR A 98 8.10 -21.68 10.13
C THR A 98 7.92 -20.80 8.90
N ASN A 99 6.95 -21.15 8.08
CA ASN A 99 6.55 -20.38 6.90
C ASN A 99 5.37 -19.47 7.26
N LEU A 100 5.53 -18.17 7.07
CA LEU A 100 4.48 -17.18 7.23
C LEU A 100 4.02 -16.71 5.85
N ASN A 101 2.73 -16.86 5.57
CA ASN A 101 2.09 -16.34 4.37
C ASN A 101 1.02 -15.33 4.78
N SER A 102 1.26 -14.04 4.56
CA SER A 102 0.31 -13.00 4.93
C SER A 102 -0.30 -12.37 3.67
N ARG A 103 -1.61 -12.07 3.74
CA ARG A 103 -2.38 -11.44 2.67
C ARG A 103 -3.08 -10.21 3.21
N PHE A 104 -3.02 -9.12 2.45
CA PHE A 104 -3.59 -7.84 2.84
C PHE A 104 -4.44 -7.27 1.72
N LEU A 105 -5.55 -6.67 2.13
CA LEU A 105 -6.38 -5.82 1.30
C LEU A 105 -6.41 -4.43 1.93
N THR A 106 -5.97 -3.42 1.20
CA THR A 106 -5.86 -2.06 1.68
C THR A 106 -6.66 -1.13 0.78
N LEU A 107 -7.48 -0.27 1.36
CA LEU A 107 -8.08 0.87 0.68
C LEU A 107 -7.41 2.16 1.14
N GLY A 108 -7.19 3.08 0.21
CA GLY A 108 -6.56 4.36 0.48
C GLY A 108 -7.16 5.50 -0.30
N ILE A 109 -6.95 6.70 0.21
CA ILE A 109 -7.27 7.98 -0.43
C ILE A 109 -5.96 8.74 -0.56
N PRO A 110 -5.34 8.79 -1.75
CA PRO A 110 -4.21 9.66 -2.05
C PRO A 110 -4.70 11.07 -2.39
N ILE A 111 -3.91 12.07 -1.97
CA ILE A 111 -4.08 13.48 -2.30
C ILE A 111 -2.71 14.00 -2.72
N ASN A 112 -2.53 14.35 -4.00
CA ASN A 112 -1.25 14.74 -4.56
C ASN A 112 -1.29 16.16 -5.09
N LEU A 113 -0.27 16.95 -4.80
CA LEU A 113 -0.01 18.21 -5.46
C LEU A 113 0.97 17.95 -6.62
N CYS A 114 0.51 18.18 -7.85
CA CYS A 114 1.21 17.82 -9.07
C CYS A 114 1.57 19.07 -9.87
N TYR A 115 2.77 19.15 -10.41
CA TYR A 115 3.17 20.16 -11.35
C TYR A 115 3.44 19.53 -12.72
N ASN A 116 2.81 20.07 -13.78
CA ASN A 116 2.87 19.48 -15.11
C ASN A 116 3.86 20.23 -16.01
N PHE A 117 5.08 19.70 -16.17
CA PHE A 117 6.07 20.21 -17.13
C PHE A 117 5.76 19.65 -18.52
N ARG A 118 5.23 20.51 -19.40
CA ARG A 118 4.98 20.13 -20.79
C ARG A 118 6.25 20.29 -21.61
N ILE A 119 6.80 19.16 -22.10
CA ILE A 119 7.97 19.14 -22.99
C ILE A 119 7.53 19.40 -24.43
N ASN A 120 6.45 18.74 -24.84
CA ASN A 120 5.82 18.94 -26.14
C ASN A 120 4.32 18.60 -26.07
N ASN A 121 3.61 18.61 -27.20
CA ASN A 121 2.16 18.38 -27.24
C ASN A 121 1.73 16.97 -26.78
N LYS A 122 2.65 16.01 -26.73
CA LYS A 122 2.38 14.62 -26.36
C LYS A 122 3.05 14.19 -25.05
N LEU A 123 4.20 14.82 -24.71
CA LEU A 123 5.04 14.40 -23.59
C LEU A 123 5.02 15.43 -22.47
N GLU A 124 4.72 14.98 -21.27
CA GLU A 124 4.69 15.77 -20.06
C GLU A 124 5.38 15.01 -18.91
N ILE A 125 6.12 15.74 -18.06
CA ILE A 125 6.70 15.22 -16.82
C ILE A 125 5.92 15.84 -15.67
N ILE A 126 5.45 15.02 -14.74
CA ILE A 126 4.54 15.42 -13.66
C ILE A 126 5.14 14.97 -12.33
N PRO A 127 6.10 15.71 -11.75
CA PRO A 127 6.48 15.49 -10.36
C PRO A 127 5.30 15.79 -9.44
N PHE A 128 5.24 15.07 -8.33
CA PHE A 128 4.22 15.28 -7.32
C PHE A 128 4.73 15.00 -5.92
N PHE A 129 4.11 15.68 -4.98
CA PHE A 129 4.19 15.39 -3.56
C PHE A 129 2.77 15.21 -3.03
N GLY A 130 2.55 14.21 -2.19
CA GLY A 130 1.23 13.90 -1.71
C GLY A 130 1.17 13.41 -0.27
N LEU A 131 -0.06 13.36 0.20
CA LEU A 131 -0.44 12.71 1.45
C LEU A 131 -1.38 11.56 1.12
N TYR A 132 -1.39 10.56 1.97
CA TYR A 132 -2.36 9.48 1.87
C TYR A 132 -2.92 9.10 3.23
N ALA A 133 -4.17 8.65 3.21
CA ALA A 133 -4.80 7.94 4.30
C ALA A 133 -5.26 6.58 3.79
N ARG A 134 -5.01 5.50 4.53
CA ARG A 134 -5.38 4.15 4.13
C ARG A 134 -5.83 3.29 5.30
N ALA A 135 -6.68 2.30 5.01
CA ALA A 135 -7.15 1.32 5.97
C ALA A 135 -6.96 -0.10 5.43
N HIS A 136 -6.45 -0.99 6.25
CA HIS A 136 -6.47 -2.42 5.95
C HIS A 136 -7.87 -2.97 6.20
N ILE A 137 -8.53 -3.46 5.15
CA ILE A 137 -9.88 -4.05 5.25
C ILE A 137 -9.80 -5.52 5.60
N PHE A 138 -8.75 -6.17 5.13
CA PHE A 138 -8.47 -7.56 5.33
C PHE A 138 -6.98 -7.74 5.57
N ALA A 139 -6.63 -8.50 6.60
CA ALA A 139 -5.25 -8.88 6.88
C ALA A 139 -5.27 -10.24 7.57
N LYS A 140 -4.83 -11.26 6.86
CA LYS A 140 -4.72 -12.62 7.39
C LYS A 140 -3.32 -13.16 7.20
N THR A 141 -2.87 -13.95 8.16
CA THR A 141 -1.63 -14.70 8.06
C THR A 141 -1.88 -16.18 8.31
N GLU A 142 -1.26 -17.00 7.50
CA GLU A 142 -1.20 -18.45 7.66
C GLU A 142 0.21 -18.82 8.11
N ILE A 143 0.30 -19.45 9.26
CA ILE A 143 1.55 -19.93 9.84
C ILE A 143 1.61 -21.44 9.65
N ARG A 144 2.62 -21.92 8.93
CA ARG A 144 2.90 -23.34 8.76
C ARG A 144 4.19 -23.67 9.49
N VAL A 145 4.11 -24.50 10.52
CA VAL A 145 5.27 -24.97 11.27
C VAL A 145 5.55 -26.41 10.88
N HIS A 146 6.71 -26.64 10.27
CA HIS A 146 7.23 -27.96 9.98
C HIS A 146 8.24 -28.34 11.06
N LYS A 147 8.01 -29.44 11.76
CA LYS A 147 8.91 -29.94 12.80
C LYS A 147 9.67 -31.15 12.28
N TYR A 148 10.97 -31.13 12.52
CA TYR A 148 11.88 -32.21 12.15
C TYR A 148 12.56 -32.75 13.41
N SER A 149 12.75 -34.07 13.48
CA SER A 149 13.53 -34.74 14.52
C SER A 149 14.55 -35.64 13.83
N TYR A 150 15.83 -35.51 14.19
CA TYR A 150 16.95 -36.22 13.54
C TYR A 150 16.96 -36.07 12.01
N GLY A 151 16.58 -34.90 11.49
CA GLY A 151 16.49 -34.66 10.05
C GLY A 151 15.25 -35.24 9.36
N ASN A 152 14.42 -36.03 10.04
CA ASN A 152 13.20 -36.59 9.50
C ASN A 152 11.99 -35.69 9.81
N PHE A 153 11.11 -35.54 8.82
CA PHE A 153 9.83 -34.83 9.01
C PHE A 153 9.00 -35.56 10.07
N HIS A 154 8.55 -34.82 11.09
CA HIS A 154 7.78 -35.38 12.20
C HIS A 154 6.32 -34.95 12.18
N SER A 155 6.07 -33.63 12.03
CA SER A 155 4.70 -33.09 12.04
C SER A 155 4.61 -31.73 11.37
N GLN A 156 3.40 -31.41 10.91
CA GLN A 156 3.05 -30.08 10.39
C GLN A 156 1.87 -29.55 11.19
N ASP A 157 1.97 -28.28 11.62
CA ASP A 157 0.89 -27.52 12.24
C ASP A 157 0.57 -26.32 11.36
N ILE A 158 -0.71 -26.11 11.04
CA ILE A 158 -1.18 -24.99 10.21
C ILE A 158 -2.18 -24.20 11.04
N ARG A 159 -1.90 -22.88 11.19
CA ARG A 159 -2.77 -21.95 11.91
C ARG A 159 -3.03 -20.71 11.07
N GLU A 160 -4.28 -20.30 11.00
CA GLU A 160 -4.69 -19.04 10.37
C GLU A 160 -5.05 -18.01 11.44
N TYR A 161 -4.51 -16.79 11.29
CA TYR A 161 -4.75 -15.68 12.18
C TYR A 161 -5.28 -14.47 11.41
N ASP A 162 -6.29 -13.82 11.97
CA ASP A 162 -6.77 -12.53 11.50
C ASP A 162 -5.97 -11.42 12.22
N LEU A 163 -5.08 -10.77 11.48
CA LEU A 163 -4.18 -9.75 12.04
C LEU A 163 -4.88 -8.45 12.46
N LEU A 164 -6.14 -8.27 12.05
CA LEU A 164 -6.97 -7.12 12.45
C LEU A 164 -7.72 -7.35 13.77
N LYS A 165 -7.81 -8.61 14.20
CA LYS A 165 -8.40 -8.95 15.52
C LYS A 165 -7.34 -8.88 16.58
N SER A 166 -7.71 -8.35 17.74
CA SER A 166 -6.85 -8.39 18.94
C SER A 166 -6.72 -9.84 19.41
N ILE A 167 -5.51 -10.27 19.72
CA ILE A 167 -5.25 -11.55 20.41
C ILE A 167 -5.49 -11.37 21.90
N ASP A 168 -5.16 -10.20 22.42
CA ASP A 168 -5.41 -9.80 23.81
C ASP A 168 -6.05 -8.41 23.84
N LYS A 169 -6.69 -8.05 24.97
CA LYS A 169 -7.47 -6.80 25.10
C LYS A 169 -6.67 -5.53 24.76
N ASN A 170 -5.35 -5.58 24.71
CA ASN A 170 -4.48 -4.41 24.56
C ASN A 170 -3.56 -4.40 23.34
N GLU A 171 -3.40 -5.49 22.57
CA GLU A 171 -2.46 -5.52 21.44
C GLU A 171 -3.11 -5.97 20.15
N LYS A 172 -3.08 -5.10 19.13
CA LYS A 172 -3.38 -5.43 17.74
C LYS A 172 -2.07 -5.71 17.01
N TYR A 173 -2.00 -6.81 16.28
CA TYR A 173 -0.82 -7.13 15.48
C TYR A 173 -0.52 -6.05 14.44
N ILE A 174 -1.55 -5.45 13.82
CA ILE A 174 -1.42 -4.41 12.82
C ILE A 174 -2.48 -3.35 13.04
N LYS A 175 -2.09 -2.07 12.97
CA LYS A 175 -3.04 -0.97 13.03
C LYS A 175 -3.92 -0.97 11.78
N LEU A 176 -5.23 -0.87 12.00
CA LEU A 176 -6.22 -0.81 10.92
C LEU A 176 -5.98 0.39 10.00
N PHE A 177 -5.56 1.52 10.55
CA PHE A 177 -5.42 2.78 9.83
C PHE A 177 -3.96 3.22 9.77
N ASN A 178 -3.56 3.74 8.60
CA ASN A 178 -2.26 4.34 8.38
C ASN A 178 -2.44 5.63 7.56
N ALA A 179 -1.59 6.62 7.83
CA ALA A 179 -1.47 7.83 7.04
C ALA A 179 0.01 8.14 6.82
N GLY A 180 0.33 8.81 5.72
CA GLY A 180 1.72 9.10 5.38
C GLY A 180 1.83 10.11 4.26
N TRP A 181 3.06 10.28 3.79
CA TRP A 181 3.37 11.10 2.64
C TRP A 181 3.96 10.26 1.50
N THR A 182 3.87 10.78 0.29
CA THR A 182 4.44 10.19 -0.91
C THR A 182 5.07 11.28 -1.77
N ILE A 183 6.15 10.93 -2.45
CA ILE A 183 6.78 11.74 -3.47
C ILE A 183 7.02 10.88 -4.70
N GLY A 184 6.87 11.47 -5.89
CA GLY A 184 7.06 10.72 -7.12
C GLY A 184 7.09 11.59 -8.35
N ALA A 185 7.20 10.92 -9.48
CA ALA A 185 7.11 11.54 -10.78
C ALA A 185 6.38 10.61 -11.76
N ASN A 186 5.54 11.21 -12.58
CA ASN A 186 4.88 10.55 -13.69
C ASN A 186 5.40 11.13 -15.02
N VAL A 187 5.54 10.28 -16.01
CA VAL A 187 5.76 10.66 -17.40
C VAL A 187 4.49 10.34 -18.17
N ARG A 188 3.84 11.35 -18.71
CA ARG A 188 2.63 11.19 -19.52
C ARG A 188 2.98 11.31 -20.98
N TYR A 189 2.78 10.25 -21.73
CA TYR A 189 2.77 10.24 -23.19
C TYR A 189 1.34 9.95 -23.64
N LYS A 190 0.62 11.02 -23.94
CA LYS A 190 -0.85 10.98 -24.11
C LYS A 190 -1.33 9.84 -25.01
N PRO A 191 -2.27 9.01 -24.52
CA PRO A 191 -3.03 9.08 -23.27
C PRO A 191 -2.40 8.31 -22.10
N PHE A 192 -1.25 7.64 -22.31
CA PHE A 192 -0.62 6.77 -21.32
C PHE A 192 0.19 7.54 -20.28
N ILE A 193 0.28 6.99 -19.10
CA ILE A 193 1.08 7.52 -18.00
C ILE A 193 1.91 6.40 -17.39
N PHE A 194 3.18 6.70 -17.10
CA PHE A 194 4.12 5.84 -16.41
C PHE A 194 4.64 6.60 -15.20
N GLY A 195 4.68 5.99 -14.05
CA GLY A 195 5.08 6.66 -12.83
C GLY A 195 5.86 5.79 -11.87
N VAL A 196 6.62 6.47 -11.03
CA VAL A 196 7.24 5.88 -9.85
C VAL A 196 7.00 6.77 -8.66
N ASN A 197 6.78 6.18 -7.51
CA ASN A 197 6.65 6.92 -6.26
C ASN A 197 7.27 6.16 -5.10
N PHE A 198 7.64 6.94 -4.10
CA PHE A 198 8.11 6.48 -2.80
C PHE A 198 7.30 7.17 -1.73
N GLY A 199 6.96 6.45 -0.67
CA GLY A 199 6.20 6.98 0.45
C GLY A 199 6.58 6.33 1.78
N THR A 200 6.24 7.00 2.87
CA THR A 200 6.38 6.45 4.21
C THR A 200 5.23 6.89 5.11
N GLY A 201 4.87 6.01 6.04
CA GLY A 201 3.80 6.28 7.00
C GLY A 201 4.25 7.18 8.15
N PHE A 202 3.35 8.02 8.64
CA PHE A 202 3.52 8.77 9.91
C PHE A 202 3.17 7.89 11.12
N ILE A 203 2.27 6.93 10.91
CA ILE A 203 1.75 6.08 11.97
C ILE A 203 2.58 4.81 12.00
N LYS A 204 3.19 4.54 13.15
CA LYS A 204 3.90 3.29 13.39
C LYS A 204 2.93 2.11 13.21
N THR A 205 3.27 1.18 12.34
CA THR A 205 2.41 0.02 12.01
C THR A 205 2.40 -0.99 13.14
N ARG A 206 3.50 -1.10 13.86
CA ARG A 206 3.71 -1.87 15.09
C ARG A 206 4.60 -1.00 16.00
N GLU A 207 4.83 -1.39 17.25
CA GLU A 207 5.41 -0.56 18.33
C GLU A 207 6.55 0.39 17.94
N ASN A 208 7.39 0.06 16.96
CA ASN A 208 8.54 0.92 16.59
C ASN A 208 8.76 1.10 15.08
N TYR A 209 7.90 0.59 14.19
CA TYR A 209 8.17 0.56 12.75
C TYR A 209 7.22 1.41 11.92
N THR A 210 7.80 2.23 11.05
CA THR A 210 7.08 2.89 9.97
C THR A 210 7.19 2.05 8.70
N MET A 211 6.13 2.01 7.91
CA MET A 211 6.12 1.31 6.63
C MET A 211 6.57 2.25 5.53
N CYS A 212 7.59 1.86 4.79
CA CYS A 212 8.00 2.47 3.54
C CYS A 212 7.33 1.74 2.37
N GLU A 213 7.08 2.46 1.29
CA GLU A 213 6.45 1.92 0.09
C GLU A 213 7.10 2.49 -1.15
N PHE A 214 7.34 1.65 -2.14
CA PHE A 214 7.68 2.01 -3.50
C PHE A 214 6.60 1.50 -4.42
N ALA A 215 6.19 2.31 -5.42
CA ALA A 215 5.30 1.81 -6.45
C ALA A 215 5.78 2.24 -7.84
N ALA A 216 5.63 1.32 -8.80
CA ALA A 216 5.79 1.57 -10.23
C ALA A 216 4.41 1.45 -10.87
N THR A 217 4.02 2.45 -11.64
CA THR A 217 2.64 2.64 -12.10
C THR A 217 2.57 2.73 -13.62
N LEU A 218 1.54 2.12 -14.18
CA LEU A 218 1.12 2.26 -15.57
C LEU A 218 -0.36 2.67 -15.59
N GLY A 219 -0.71 3.71 -16.34
CA GLY A 219 -2.07 4.22 -16.35
C GLY A 219 -2.51 4.81 -17.68
N TYR A 220 -3.77 5.23 -17.68
CA TYR A 220 -4.46 5.84 -18.80
C TYR A 220 -5.20 7.09 -18.36
N CYS A 221 -4.98 8.22 -19.05
CA CYS A 221 -5.62 9.50 -18.79
C CYS A 221 -6.73 9.77 -19.82
N PHE A 222 -7.89 10.23 -19.36
CA PHE A 222 -9.05 10.58 -20.19
C PHE A 222 -9.77 11.82 -19.72
#